data_b2832d928b266683cd65a67d2f804390
#
_entry.id   b2832d928b266683cd65a67d2f804390
#
_cell.length_a   1.000
_cell.length_b   1.000
_cell.length_c   1.000
_cell.angle_alpha   90.00
_cell.angle_beta   90.00
_cell.angle_gamma   90.00
#
_symmetry.space_group_name_H-M   'P 1'
#
loop_
_entity.id
_entity.type
_entity.pdbx_description
1 polymer ?
#
loop_
_entity_poly.entity_id
_entity_poly.type
_entity_poly.pdbx_seq_one_letter_code
_entity_poly.pdbx_strand_id
1 'polypeptide(L)'
;GAITARMQGEEKLDFDLLTRTLQFRPGDRYDQSRLIATKRRLDATGVFSFTAIDAQIPDSSDVRLSHVLNLQTRVRHQIRFETFMQQRSGALADTENELGAGLGVTYSNVNLFGGGESFRIRSTGSLAADIGGFGGFTSAQWESSASLSYPYLTFPFGRLDRFSRLYDARSQVSLSLLAARRDALKLTLRGRGGARYRFELRH
;
A
#
# COMPACT_ATOMS: atom_id res chain seq x y z
N GLY A 1 9.99 33.87 -1.58
CA GLY A 1 10.78 32.73 -1.14
C GLY A 1 10.75 31.60 -2.16
N ALA A 2 11.81 30.84 -2.22
CA ALA A 2 11.93 29.68 -3.08
C ALA A 2 11.51 28.40 -2.34
N ILE A 3 11.03 27.41 -3.08
CA ILE A 3 10.82 26.06 -2.56
C ILE A 3 11.88 25.16 -3.20
N THR A 4 12.75 24.59 -2.38
CA THR A 4 13.81 23.70 -2.82
C THR A 4 13.54 22.30 -2.30
N ALA A 5 13.46 21.32 -3.17
CA ALA A 5 13.38 19.91 -2.78
C ALA A 5 14.75 19.25 -2.89
N ARG A 6 15.23 18.68 -1.79
CA ARG A 6 16.42 17.84 -1.74
C ARG A 6 15.99 16.39 -1.58
N MET A 7 16.32 15.56 -2.56
CA MET A 7 15.97 14.16 -2.54
C MET A 7 17.21 13.30 -2.36
N GLN A 8 17.10 12.29 -1.48
CA GLN A 8 18.08 11.23 -1.32
C GLN A 8 17.44 9.92 -1.72
N GLY A 9 18.08 9.15 -2.60
CA GLY A 9 17.62 7.87 -3.14
C GLY A 9 17.69 7.80 -4.66
N GLU A 10 17.51 6.60 -5.20
CA GLU A 10 17.68 6.29 -6.64
C GLU A 10 16.42 6.56 -7.49
N GLU A 11 15.38 7.19 -6.98
CA GLU A 11 14.09 7.16 -7.63
C GLU A 11 13.84 8.32 -8.59
N LYS A 12 13.37 7.97 -9.79
CA LYS A 12 12.70 8.89 -10.70
C LYS A 12 11.33 9.22 -10.12
N LEU A 13 11.25 10.31 -9.41
CA LEU A 13 10.01 10.87 -8.92
C LEU A 13 9.41 11.78 -10.00
N ASP A 14 8.13 11.59 -10.29
CA ASP A 14 7.44 12.53 -11.14
C ASP A 14 7.28 13.87 -10.38
N PHE A 15 7.73 14.95 -10.97
CA PHE A 15 7.60 16.31 -10.42
C PHE A 15 6.13 16.65 -10.13
N ASP A 16 5.22 16.03 -10.84
CA ASP A 16 3.78 16.19 -10.70
C ASP A 16 3.29 15.68 -9.32
N LEU A 17 3.93 14.64 -8.75
CA LEU A 17 3.63 14.17 -7.39
C LEU A 17 3.90 15.26 -6.35
N LEU A 18 5.05 15.92 -6.43
CA LEU A 18 5.40 17.00 -5.50
C LEU A 18 4.45 18.18 -5.64
N THR A 19 4.20 18.64 -6.88
CA THR A 19 3.33 19.79 -7.12
C THR A 19 1.89 19.59 -6.64
N ARG A 20 1.38 18.37 -6.70
CA ARG A 20 0.03 18.02 -6.19
C ARG A 20 -0.02 17.92 -4.68
N THR A 21 1.07 17.49 -4.07
CA THR A 21 1.12 17.23 -2.63
C THR A 21 1.33 18.52 -1.85
N LEU A 22 2.02 19.51 -2.43
CA LEU A 22 2.27 20.80 -1.81
C LEU A 22 0.97 21.60 -1.62
N GLN A 23 0.72 22.04 -0.39
CA GLN A 23 -0.43 22.88 -0.02
C GLN A 23 -0.12 24.37 -0.03
N PHE A 24 1.12 24.75 -0.37
CA PHE A 24 1.60 26.13 -0.46
C PHE A 24 2.41 26.34 -1.74
N ARG A 25 2.48 27.57 -2.20
CA ARG A 25 3.19 27.99 -3.40
C ARG A 25 4.27 29.01 -3.06
N PRO A 26 5.27 29.17 -3.93
CA PRO A 26 6.20 30.27 -3.81
C PRO A 26 5.44 31.61 -3.78
N GLY A 27 5.69 32.42 -2.75
CA GLY A 27 5.00 33.71 -2.56
C GLY A 27 3.79 33.69 -1.63
N ASP A 28 3.30 32.51 -1.23
CA ASP A 28 2.24 32.43 -0.21
C ASP A 28 2.73 32.94 1.13
N ARG A 29 1.80 33.42 1.96
CA ARG A 29 2.06 33.71 3.38
C ARG A 29 2.44 32.43 4.10
N TYR A 30 3.37 32.54 5.04
CA TYR A 30 3.75 31.43 5.91
C TYR A 30 2.52 30.94 6.70
N ASP A 31 2.24 29.66 6.59
CA ASP A 31 1.16 28.98 7.30
C ASP A 31 1.65 27.61 7.74
N GLN A 32 1.87 27.46 9.03
CA GLN A 32 2.33 26.22 9.62
C GLN A 32 1.35 25.06 9.41
N SER A 33 0.06 25.32 9.38
CA SER A 33 -0.96 24.29 9.14
C SER A 33 -0.82 23.70 7.75
N ARG A 34 -0.50 24.52 6.76
CA ARG A 34 -0.25 24.05 5.37
C ARG A 34 1.04 23.24 5.25
N LEU A 35 2.07 23.59 6.02
CA LEU A 35 3.31 22.80 6.08
C LEU A 35 3.04 21.40 6.67
N ILE A 36 2.31 21.35 7.80
CA ILE A 36 1.94 20.09 8.44
C ILE A 36 1.06 19.24 7.49
N ALA A 37 0.09 19.87 6.82
CA ALA A 37 -0.75 19.20 5.84
C ALA A 37 0.06 18.65 4.66
N THR A 38 1.03 19.41 4.16
CA THR A 38 1.95 18.98 3.10
C THR A 38 2.77 17.77 3.55
N LYS A 39 3.38 17.85 4.74
CA LYS A 39 4.15 16.74 5.30
C LYS A 39 3.29 15.48 5.42
N ARG A 40 2.09 15.59 6.00
CA ARG A 40 1.15 14.48 6.13
C ARG A 40 0.80 13.85 4.78
N ARG A 41 0.58 14.67 3.75
CA ARG A 41 0.28 14.17 2.40
C ARG A 41 1.47 13.47 1.76
N LEU A 42 2.69 14.02 1.91
CA LEU A 42 3.92 13.36 1.44
C LEU A 42 4.11 12.01 2.12
N ASP A 43 3.99 11.95 3.45
CA ASP A 43 4.08 10.70 4.22
C ASP A 43 2.98 9.70 3.77
N ALA A 44 1.80 10.21 3.48
CA ALA A 44 0.66 9.40 3.05
C ALA A 44 0.83 8.76 1.68
N THR A 45 1.70 9.28 0.81
CA THR A 45 2.01 8.63 -0.49
C THR A 45 2.70 7.28 -0.31
N GLY A 46 3.40 7.08 0.83
CA GLY A 46 4.17 5.87 1.11
C GLY A 46 5.47 5.76 0.32
N VAL A 47 5.79 6.72 -0.55
CA VAL A 47 7.01 6.77 -1.36
C VAL A 47 8.22 7.14 -0.52
N PHE A 48 8.01 8.00 0.49
CA PHE A 48 9.07 8.53 1.33
C PHE A 48 9.20 7.74 2.63
N SER A 49 10.43 7.45 3.03
CA SER A 49 10.78 6.90 4.35
C SER A 49 10.94 8.00 5.39
N PHE A 50 11.38 9.18 4.92
CA PHE A 50 11.57 10.36 5.74
C PHE A 50 11.16 11.61 4.96
N THR A 51 10.45 12.50 5.66
CA THR A 51 10.02 13.81 5.13
C THR A 51 10.24 14.87 6.19
N ALA A 52 11.06 15.85 5.89
CA ALA A 52 11.21 17.07 6.69
C ALA A 52 11.00 18.30 5.83
N ILE A 53 10.37 19.31 6.40
CA ILE A 53 10.16 20.61 5.76
C ILE A 53 10.73 21.66 6.69
N ASP A 54 11.82 22.28 6.27
CA ASP A 54 12.51 23.29 7.03
C ASP A 54 12.25 24.67 6.42
N ALA A 55 11.88 25.64 7.28
CA ALA A 55 11.77 27.02 6.88
C ALA A 55 13.13 27.69 7.15
N GLN A 56 13.75 28.22 6.12
CA GLN A 56 15.00 28.99 6.24
C GLN A 56 14.68 30.49 6.30
N ILE A 57 15.14 31.12 7.35
CA ILE A 57 15.08 32.56 7.53
C ILE A 57 16.29 33.13 6.79
N PRO A 58 16.12 33.93 5.72
CA PRO A 58 17.24 34.56 5.08
C PRO A 58 17.84 35.63 5.98
N ASP A 59 19.14 35.90 5.79
CA ASP A 59 19.85 36.95 6.55
C ASP A 59 19.12 38.30 6.44
N SER A 60 18.73 38.79 7.56
CA SER A 60 18.34 40.11 8.08
C SER A 60 17.57 41.14 7.23
N SER A 61 17.37 40.99 5.95
CA SER A 61 16.69 42.02 5.14
C SER A 61 15.49 41.57 4.31
N ASP A 62 15.30 40.29 4.13
CA ASP A 62 14.20 39.77 3.29
C ASP A 62 13.17 39.04 4.16
N VAL A 63 11.94 39.54 4.17
CA VAL A 63 10.78 38.98 4.90
C VAL A 63 10.28 37.65 4.27
N ARG A 64 10.98 37.17 3.26
CA ARG A 64 10.55 35.99 2.46
C ARG A 64 11.22 34.71 2.99
N LEU A 65 10.42 33.84 3.58
CA LEU A 65 10.88 32.52 3.99
C LEU A 65 11.07 31.59 2.78
N SER A 66 12.24 30.94 2.74
CA SER A 66 12.49 29.85 1.79
C SER A 66 12.24 28.49 2.49
N HIS A 67 11.63 27.57 1.77
CA HIS A 67 11.32 26.25 2.31
C HIS A 67 12.21 25.20 1.65
N VAL A 68 12.83 24.36 2.47
CA VAL A 68 13.63 23.21 2.02
C VAL A 68 12.90 21.94 2.42
N LEU A 69 12.54 21.16 1.43
CA LEU A 69 11.98 19.83 1.61
C LEU A 69 13.12 18.82 1.54
N ASN A 70 13.38 18.14 2.65
CA ASN A 70 14.34 17.04 2.72
C ASN A 70 13.53 15.74 2.64
N LEU A 71 13.67 15.02 1.54
CA LEU A 71 12.92 13.83 1.21
C LEU A 71 13.88 12.65 1.03
N GLN A 72 13.59 11.53 1.71
CA GLN A 72 14.29 10.27 1.50
C GLN A 72 13.30 9.25 0.94
N THR A 73 13.61 8.67 -0.21
CA THR A 73 12.74 7.67 -0.84
C THR A 73 12.88 6.30 -0.15
N ARG A 74 11.82 5.51 -0.20
CA ARG A 74 11.84 4.10 0.22
C ARG A 74 12.43 3.23 -0.86
N VAL A 75 12.88 2.03 -0.47
CA VAL A 75 13.22 0.98 -1.42
C VAL A 75 11.99 0.64 -2.27
N ARG A 76 12.14 0.76 -3.58
CA ARG A 76 11.03 0.62 -4.53
C ARG A 76 10.44 -0.78 -4.57
N HIS A 77 11.30 -1.78 -4.57
CA HIS A 77 10.94 -3.18 -4.70
C HIS A 77 11.18 -3.91 -3.37
N GLN A 78 10.19 -4.60 -2.88
CA GLN A 78 10.31 -5.42 -1.69
C GLN A 78 9.67 -6.77 -1.93
N ILE A 79 10.41 -7.84 -1.64
CA ILE A 79 9.90 -9.21 -1.62
C ILE A 79 9.95 -9.69 -0.17
N ARG A 80 8.84 -10.28 0.28
CA ARG A 80 8.73 -10.88 1.60
C ARG A 80 8.28 -12.32 1.47
N PHE A 81 8.98 -13.22 2.16
CA PHE A 81 8.61 -14.61 2.31
C PHE A 81 8.08 -14.83 3.72
N GLU A 82 7.00 -15.57 3.84
CA GLU A 82 6.36 -15.91 5.10
C GLU A 82 6.13 -17.43 5.13
N THR A 83 6.45 -18.06 6.25
CA THR A 83 6.07 -19.44 6.55
C THR A 83 5.15 -19.41 7.75
N PHE A 84 4.13 -20.25 7.76
CA PHE A 84 3.21 -20.31 8.88
C PHE A 84 2.75 -21.74 9.11
N MET A 85 2.42 -22.04 10.36
CA MET A 85 1.73 -23.25 10.77
C MET A 85 0.38 -22.87 11.35
N GLN A 86 -0.61 -23.70 11.11
CA GLN A 86 -1.94 -23.53 11.66
C GLN A 86 -2.45 -24.86 12.20
N GLN A 87 -3.05 -24.84 13.38
CA GLN A 87 -3.79 -25.95 13.92
C GLN A 87 -5.27 -25.58 13.90
N ARG A 88 -6.09 -26.48 13.41
CA ARG A 88 -7.53 -26.31 13.40
C ARG A 88 -8.15 -27.46 14.18
N SER A 89 -8.88 -27.12 15.25
CA SER A 89 -9.70 -28.06 16.00
C SER A 89 -11.15 -27.90 15.57
N GLY A 90 -11.80 -28.96 15.15
CA GLY A 90 -13.21 -28.93 14.79
C GLY A 90 -14.12 -28.94 16.02
N ALA A 91 -15.17 -28.14 16.02
CA ALA A 91 -16.19 -28.13 17.08
C ALA A 91 -17.22 -29.28 16.96
N LEU A 92 -17.22 -30.00 15.85
CA LEU A 92 -18.09 -31.15 15.58
C LEU A 92 -17.29 -32.43 15.76
N ALA A 93 -17.89 -33.43 16.40
CA ALA A 93 -17.27 -34.68 16.86
C ALA A 93 -16.53 -35.52 15.80
N ASP A 94 -16.65 -35.17 14.52
CA ASP A 94 -16.02 -35.86 13.37
C ASP A 94 -14.96 -34.99 12.66
N THR A 95 -14.67 -33.80 13.13
CA THR A 95 -13.61 -32.97 12.56
C THR A 95 -12.36 -33.10 13.39
N GLU A 96 -11.51 -33.94 12.91
CA GLU A 96 -10.19 -34.29 13.38
C GLU A 96 -9.29 -33.05 13.53
N ASN A 97 -8.33 -33.14 14.41
CA ASN A 97 -7.32 -32.10 14.60
C ASN A 97 -6.46 -32.00 13.34
N GLU A 98 -6.66 -30.99 12.53
CA GLU A 98 -5.86 -30.74 11.34
C GLU A 98 -4.63 -29.88 11.71
N LEU A 99 -3.46 -30.35 11.30
CA LEU A 99 -2.24 -29.56 11.30
C LEU A 99 -1.93 -29.14 9.89
N GLY A 100 -1.79 -27.83 9.67
CA GLY A 100 -1.48 -27.25 8.40
C GLY A 100 -0.17 -26.48 8.42
N ALA A 101 0.49 -26.46 7.29
CA ALA A 101 1.64 -25.60 7.04
C ALA A 101 1.42 -24.84 5.73
N GLY A 102 1.97 -23.63 5.66
CA GLY A 102 1.83 -22.81 4.47
C GLY A 102 3.03 -21.90 4.22
N LEU A 103 3.08 -21.45 2.97
CA LEU A 103 4.08 -20.53 2.47
C LEU A 103 3.36 -19.33 1.86
N GLY A 104 3.90 -18.15 2.10
CA GLY A 104 3.43 -16.90 1.52
C GLY A 104 4.57 -16.13 0.84
N VAL A 105 4.27 -15.54 -0.29
CA VAL A 105 5.17 -14.61 -0.98
C VAL A 105 4.40 -13.32 -1.23
N THR A 106 4.99 -12.21 -0.81
CA THR A 106 4.46 -10.88 -1.08
C THR A 106 5.51 -10.06 -1.82
N TYR A 107 5.15 -9.57 -2.99
CA TYR A 107 5.91 -8.55 -3.71
C TYR A 107 5.20 -7.22 -3.59
N SER A 108 5.93 -6.17 -3.30
CA SER A 108 5.41 -4.80 -3.29
C SER A 108 6.35 -3.87 -4.04
N ASN A 109 5.75 -2.97 -4.79
CA ASN A 109 6.43 -1.87 -5.47
C ASN A 109 5.74 -0.58 -5.02
N VAL A 110 6.50 0.33 -4.43
CA VAL A 110 6.03 1.68 -4.12
C VAL A 110 6.46 2.60 -5.25
N ASN A 111 5.61 3.46 -5.72
CA ASN A 111 5.87 4.38 -6.83
C ASN A 111 6.01 3.70 -8.20
N LEU A 112 5.01 2.88 -8.56
CA LEU A 112 5.03 2.04 -9.77
C LEU A 112 5.22 2.84 -11.06
N PHE A 113 4.54 3.97 -11.20
CA PHE A 113 4.57 4.84 -12.39
C PHE A 113 5.25 6.19 -12.13
N GLY A 114 5.74 6.47 -10.91
CA GLY A 114 6.37 7.73 -10.55
C GLY A 114 5.45 8.70 -9.81
N GLY A 115 4.14 8.48 -9.81
CA GLY A 115 3.13 9.34 -9.20
C GLY A 115 2.69 8.91 -7.80
N GLY A 116 3.45 8.04 -7.12
CA GLY A 116 3.14 7.53 -5.77
C GLY A 116 2.17 6.33 -5.75
N GLU A 117 1.95 5.70 -6.90
CA GLU A 117 1.14 4.49 -6.97
C GLU A 117 1.87 3.32 -6.32
N SER A 118 1.17 2.53 -5.54
CA SER A 118 1.72 1.32 -4.95
C SER A 118 1.04 0.06 -5.48
N PHE A 119 1.85 -0.87 -5.92
CA PHE A 119 1.43 -2.18 -6.37
C PHE A 119 1.84 -3.25 -5.36
N ARG A 120 0.93 -4.17 -5.06
CA ARG A 120 1.22 -5.31 -4.19
C ARG A 120 0.57 -6.55 -4.76
N ILE A 121 1.33 -7.63 -4.84
CA ILE A 121 0.83 -8.97 -5.13
C ILE A 121 1.21 -9.88 -3.96
N ARG A 122 0.27 -10.64 -3.48
CA ARG A 122 0.47 -11.66 -2.44
C ARG A 122 -0.06 -12.98 -2.96
N SER A 123 0.73 -14.04 -2.79
CA SER A 123 0.32 -15.41 -3.05
C SER A 123 0.62 -16.26 -1.83
N THR A 124 -0.34 -17.08 -1.41
CA THR A 124 -0.25 -17.92 -0.21
C THR A 124 -0.75 -19.30 -0.56
N GLY A 125 0.03 -20.32 -0.27
CA GLY A 125 -0.34 -21.72 -0.41
C GLY A 125 -0.28 -22.41 0.94
N SER A 126 -1.25 -23.24 1.27
CA SER A 126 -1.25 -24.05 2.49
C SER A 126 -1.79 -25.45 2.22
N LEU A 127 -1.22 -26.38 2.97
CA LEU A 127 -1.62 -27.78 3.01
C LEU A 127 -1.93 -28.14 4.44
N ALA A 128 -2.95 -28.96 4.68
CA ALA A 128 -3.24 -29.52 5.99
C ALA A 128 -3.44 -31.01 5.92
N ALA A 129 -3.06 -31.69 7.00
CA ALA A 129 -3.22 -33.12 7.19
C ALA A 129 -3.88 -33.39 8.53
N ASP A 130 -4.60 -34.50 8.63
CA ASP A 130 -5.18 -34.98 9.85
C ASP A 130 -4.10 -35.60 10.76
N ILE A 131 -4.11 -35.23 12.05
CA ILE A 131 -3.17 -35.75 13.06
C ILE A 131 -3.70 -37.02 13.73
N GLY A 132 -5.02 -37.26 13.69
CA GLY A 132 -5.71 -38.33 14.42
C GLY A 132 -5.93 -39.64 13.64
N GLY A 133 -5.75 -39.62 12.33
CA GLY A 133 -6.00 -40.76 11.44
C GLY A 133 -4.78 -41.18 10.63
N PHE A 134 -4.91 -42.21 9.80
CA PHE A 134 -3.85 -42.69 8.91
C PHE A 134 -3.53 -41.68 7.80
N GLY A 135 -2.90 -40.56 8.20
CA GLY A 135 -2.02 -39.68 7.46
C GLY A 135 -2.36 -39.34 6.01
N GLY A 136 -3.55 -38.77 5.73
CA GLY A 136 -3.87 -38.22 4.43
C GLY A 136 -3.90 -36.69 4.44
N PHE A 137 -3.53 -36.06 3.33
CA PHE A 137 -3.79 -34.64 3.14
C PHE A 137 -5.30 -34.40 3.13
N THR A 138 -5.77 -33.54 4.02
CA THR A 138 -7.20 -33.25 4.18
C THR A 138 -7.63 -32.01 3.43
N SER A 139 -6.70 -31.04 3.29
CA SER A 139 -7.02 -29.82 2.55
C SER A 139 -5.78 -29.20 1.91
N ALA A 140 -6.03 -28.56 0.75
CA ALA A 140 -5.08 -27.71 0.06
C ALA A 140 -5.78 -26.41 -0.31
N GLN A 141 -5.13 -25.30 -0.05
CA GLN A 141 -5.66 -23.97 -0.37
C GLN A 141 -4.56 -23.11 -1.00
N TRP A 142 -4.95 -22.42 -2.04
CA TRP A 142 -4.13 -21.41 -2.67
C TRP A 142 -4.93 -20.11 -2.81
N GLU A 143 -4.34 -19.02 -2.37
CA GLU A 143 -4.92 -17.69 -2.46
C GLU A 143 -3.90 -16.74 -3.10
N SER A 144 -4.34 -15.96 -4.07
CA SER A 144 -3.54 -14.90 -4.64
C SER A 144 -4.36 -13.62 -4.73
N SER A 145 -3.72 -12.50 -4.40
CA SER A 145 -4.34 -11.20 -4.49
C SER A 145 -3.35 -10.18 -5.06
N ALA A 146 -3.86 -9.33 -5.95
CA ALA A 146 -3.12 -8.19 -6.48
C ALA A 146 -3.89 -6.92 -6.15
N SER A 147 -3.18 -5.88 -5.74
CA SER A 147 -3.78 -4.57 -5.46
C SER A 147 -2.92 -3.44 -6.01
N LEU A 148 -3.57 -2.48 -6.60
CA LEU A 148 -3.00 -1.24 -7.09
C LEU A 148 -3.68 -0.07 -6.38
N SER A 149 -2.90 0.72 -5.65
CA SER A 149 -3.39 1.86 -4.86
C SER A 149 -2.83 3.15 -5.43
N TYR A 150 -3.68 4.15 -5.53
CA TYR A 150 -3.36 5.48 -6.00
C TYR A 150 -3.50 6.48 -4.84
N PRO A 151 -2.54 7.40 -4.65
CA PRO A 151 -2.64 8.46 -3.62
C PRO A 151 -3.57 9.61 -4.04
N TYR A 152 -4.46 9.37 -5.00
CA TYR A 152 -5.43 10.31 -5.53
C TYR A 152 -6.71 9.59 -5.96
N LEU A 153 -7.78 10.35 -6.18
CA LEU A 153 -9.02 9.77 -6.69
C LEU A 153 -8.88 9.51 -8.19
N THR A 154 -8.86 8.23 -8.54
CA THR A 154 -8.93 7.78 -9.93
C THR A 154 -10.29 7.15 -10.15
N PHE A 155 -11.16 7.77 -10.90
CA PHE A 155 -12.39 7.13 -11.38
C PHE A 155 -12.07 6.33 -12.63
N PRO A 156 -12.84 5.26 -12.99
CA PRO A 156 -12.42 4.26 -13.98
C PRO A 156 -11.99 4.85 -15.34
N PHE A 157 -12.27 6.12 -15.62
CA PHE A 157 -11.95 6.77 -16.91
C PHE A 157 -11.28 8.13 -16.79
N GLY A 158 -10.76 8.53 -15.62
CA GLY A 158 -10.07 9.82 -15.50
C GLY A 158 -9.67 10.19 -14.08
N ARG A 159 -8.71 11.09 -13.97
CA ARG A 159 -8.26 11.68 -12.72
C ARG A 159 -9.21 12.79 -12.31
N LEU A 160 -9.69 12.75 -11.10
CA LEU A 160 -10.51 13.82 -10.49
C LEU A 160 -9.62 14.71 -9.61
N ASP A 161 -8.67 15.40 -10.21
CA ASP A 161 -7.70 16.26 -9.51
C ASP A 161 -8.34 17.37 -8.66
N ARG A 162 -9.54 17.79 -9.01
CA ARG A 162 -10.26 18.84 -8.30
C ARG A 162 -10.66 18.43 -6.87
N PHE A 163 -11.02 17.17 -6.68
CA PHE A 163 -11.40 16.64 -5.36
C PHE A 163 -10.19 16.25 -4.51
N SER A 164 -9.07 15.88 -5.13
CA SER A 164 -7.86 15.48 -4.42
C SER A 164 -7.16 16.63 -3.68
N ARG A 165 -7.47 17.89 -4.01
CA ARG A 165 -6.95 19.06 -3.31
C ARG A 165 -7.69 19.40 -2.02
N LEU A 166 -8.98 19.08 -1.98
CA LEU A 166 -9.87 19.38 -0.84
C LEU A 166 -9.90 18.25 0.17
N TYR A 167 -9.70 17.02 -0.29
CA TYR A 167 -9.79 15.80 0.53
C TYR A 167 -8.54 14.94 0.31
N ASP A 168 -8.07 14.28 1.37
CA ASP A 168 -7.08 13.22 1.23
C ASP A 168 -7.76 11.99 0.59
N ALA A 169 -7.80 12.03 -0.74
CA ALA A 169 -8.48 11.02 -1.53
C ALA A 169 -7.53 9.87 -1.87
N ARG A 170 -8.01 8.64 -1.76
CA ARG A 170 -7.30 7.43 -2.16
C ARG A 170 -8.22 6.53 -2.96
N SER A 171 -7.67 5.87 -3.95
CA SER A 171 -8.38 4.80 -4.65
C SER A 171 -7.54 3.54 -4.73
N GLN A 172 -8.20 2.40 -4.68
CA GLN A 172 -7.57 1.09 -4.73
C GLN A 172 -8.38 0.15 -5.60
N VAL A 173 -7.69 -0.50 -6.51
CA VAL A 173 -8.22 -1.64 -7.29
C VAL A 173 -7.58 -2.90 -6.74
N SER A 174 -8.37 -3.92 -6.47
CA SER A 174 -7.86 -5.20 -6.02
C SER A 174 -8.54 -6.35 -6.76
N LEU A 175 -7.73 -7.36 -7.09
CA LEU A 175 -8.14 -8.63 -7.66
C LEU A 175 -7.76 -9.73 -6.68
N SER A 176 -8.62 -10.72 -6.53
CA SER A 176 -8.36 -11.89 -5.67
C SER A 176 -8.77 -13.17 -6.38
N LEU A 177 -7.97 -14.20 -6.18
CA LEU A 177 -8.21 -15.57 -6.67
C LEU A 177 -8.05 -16.51 -5.49
N LEU A 178 -8.97 -17.43 -5.33
CA LEU A 178 -8.95 -18.47 -4.31
C LEU A 178 -9.24 -19.80 -4.97
N ALA A 179 -8.40 -20.79 -4.75
CA ALA A 179 -8.66 -22.18 -5.06
C ALA A 179 -8.49 -23.01 -3.79
N ALA A 180 -9.42 -23.87 -3.50
CA ALA A 180 -9.39 -24.71 -2.31
C ALA A 180 -9.94 -26.09 -2.59
N ARG A 181 -9.33 -27.12 -2.00
CA ARG A 181 -9.78 -28.49 -2.00
C ARG A 181 -9.85 -28.97 -0.56
N ARG A 182 -10.94 -29.62 -0.21
CA ARG A 182 -11.18 -30.26 1.08
C ARG A 182 -11.70 -31.66 0.87
N ASP A 183 -10.85 -32.64 1.12
CA ASP A 183 -11.18 -34.03 0.87
C ASP A 183 -12.16 -34.59 1.89
N ALA A 184 -12.07 -34.19 3.16
CA ALA A 184 -13.00 -34.57 4.23
C ALA A 184 -14.47 -34.22 3.94
N LEU A 185 -14.71 -33.14 3.23
CA LEU A 185 -16.05 -32.67 2.82
C LEU A 185 -16.38 -33.04 1.37
N LYS A 186 -15.49 -33.75 0.67
CA LYS A 186 -15.59 -33.99 -0.79
C LYS A 186 -15.81 -32.69 -1.57
N LEU A 187 -15.35 -31.58 -1.03
CA LEU A 187 -15.57 -30.25 -1.56
C LEU A 187 -14.33 -29.79 -2.34
N THR A 188 -14.52 -29.52 -3.60
CA THR A 188 -13.49 -28.94 -4.45
C THR A 188 -13.97 -27.61 -4.99
N LEU A 189 -13.37 -26.52 -4.50
CA LEU A 189 -13.52 -25.19 -5.07
C LEU A 189 -12.41 -24.97 -6.10
N ARG A 190 -12.73 -25.12 -7.39
CA ARG A 190 -11.74 -25.01 -8.47
C ARG A 190 -11.19 -23.62 -8.66
N GLY A 191 -11.96 -22.60 -8.29
CA GLY A 191 -11.51 -21.22 -8.30
C GLY A 191 -12.65 -20.26 -8.03
N ARG A 192 -12.34 -19.23 -7.25
CA ARG A 192 -13.20 -18.08 -7.03
C ARG A 192 -12.40 -16.83 -7.30
N GLY A 193 -12.84 -16.03 -8.28
CA GLY A 193 -12.26 -14.73 -8.58
C GLY A 193 -13.12 -13.62 -8.00
N GLY A 194 -12.47 -12.53 -7.62
CA GLY A 194 -13.13 -11.32 -7.15
C GLY A 194 -12.36 -10.08 -7.60
N ALA A 195 -13.09 -9.05 -8.00
CA ALA A 195 -12.56 -7.72 -8.26
C ALA A 195 -13.22 -6.71 -7.32
N ARG A 196 -12.45 -5.81 -6.75
CA ARG A 196 -12.96 -4.77 -5.86
C ARG A 196 -12.32 -3.43 -6.19
N TYR A 197 -13.14 -2.42 -6.31
CA TYR A 197 -12.72 -1.04 -6.34
C TYR A 197 -13.12 -0.37 -5.03
N ARG A 198 -12.19 0.36 -4.39
CA ARG A 198 -12.42 1.12 -3.17
C ARG A 198 -11.91 2.53 -3.37
N PHE A 199 -12.67 3.50 -2.90
CA PHE A 199 -12.21 4.88 -2.75
C PHE A 199 -12.45 5.34 -1.32
N GLU A 200 -11.53 6.15 -0.84
CA GLU A 200 -11.60 6.76 0.50
C GLU A 200 -11.41 8.27 0.34
N LEU A 201 -12.27 9.02 0.98
CA LEU A 201 -12.18 10.48 1.12
C LEU A 201 -12.03 10.78 2.61
N ARG A 202 -10.96 11.46 2.99
CA ARG A 202 -10.74 11.92 4.37
C ARG A 202 -10.73 13.44 4.37
N HIS A 203 -11.49 14.00 5.28
CA HIS A 203 -11.58 15.45 5.52
C HIS A 203 -10.60 15.86 6.62
#